data_73fabb1ae7aaa087b8a37225326e0614
#
_entry.id   73fabb1ae7aaa087b8a37225326e0614
#
_cell.length_a   1.000
_cell.length_b   1.000
_cell.length_c   1.000
_cell.angle_alpha   90.00
_cell.angle_beta   90.00
_cell.angle_gamma   90.00
#
_symmetry.space_group_name_H-M   'P 1'
#
loop_
_entity.id
_entity.type
_entity.pdbx_description
1 polymer ?
#
loop_
_entity_poly.entity_id
_entity_poly.type
_entity_poly.pdbx_seq_one_letter_code
_entity_poly.pdbx_strand_id
1 'polypeptide(L)'
;EKVSLANAGIGAVSQLCGMLFMHQAGVKLTTVPYKGAGPAMNDLMGGQVDLLCDQTTQTVPVIKDGQRAKVFGVTTPKRLSSLPDIPTLDEQGLKGFDVKVWHGMYAPKGTPKEVVMAINKALNVAIKDENVKKRIAELSSDLVTPDKATPEGLRTHLQAEVARWDKVIKAAGVSAE
;
A
#
# COMPACT_ATOMS: atom_id res chain seq x y z
N GLU A 1 -18.54 -19.55 10.84
CA GLU A 1 -17.07 -19.58 10.61
C GLU A 1 -16.56 -18.15 10.67
N LYS A 2 -15.51 -17.89 11.41
CA LYS A 2 -14.97 -16.52 11.53
C LYS A 2 -13.96 -16.31 10.42
N VAL A 3 -14.25 -15.39 9.50
CA VAL A 3 -13.33 -15.00 8.42
C VAL A 3 -12.06 -14.38 9.04
N SER A 4 -10.91 -14.86 8.59
CA SER A 4 -9.59 -14.39 9.01
C SER A 4 -9.02 -13.39 8.01
N LEU A 5 -8.32 -12.36 8.53
CA LEU A 5 -7.68 -11.31 7.76
C LEU A 5 -6.20 -11.22 8.14
N ALA A 6 -5.33 -11.61 7.24
CA ALA A 6 -3.88 -11.52 7.40
C ALA A 6 -3.39 -10.08 7.25
N ASN A 7 -2.30 -9.76 7.93
CA ASN A 7 -1.57 -8.51 7.73
C ASN A 7 -0.06 -8.69 7.97
N ALA A 8 0.74 -7.76 7.46
CA ALA A 8 2.21 -7.83 7.51
C ALA A 8 2.83 -7.40 8.87
N GLY A 9 2.00 -7.23 9.89
CA GLY A 9 2.41 -6.84 11.24
C GLY A 9 1.83 -5.51 11.69
N ILE A 10 2.10 -5.16 12.96
CA ILE A 10 1.58 -3.93 13.59
C ILE A 10 2.12 -2.69 12.87
N GLY A 11 1.22 -1.76 12.54
CA GLY A 11 1.55 -0.52 11.82
C GLY A 11 1.76 -0.69 10.31
N ALA A 12 1.72 -1.91 9.78
CA ALA A 12 1.80 -2.12 8.34
C ALA A 12 0.55 -1.59 7.63
N VAL A 13 0.70 -1.12 6.37
CA VAL A 13 -0.44 -0.63 5.57
C VAL A 13 -1.50 -1.70 5.39
N SER A 14 -1.13 -2.96 5.29
CA SER A 14 -2.07 -4.09 5.25
C SER A 14 -2.95 -4.19 6.50
N GLN A 15 -2.41 -3.89 7.69
CA GLN A 15 -3.21 -3.80 8.91
C GLN A 15 -4.17 -2.61 8.86
N LEU A 16 -3.67 -1.42 8.50
CA LEU A 16 -4.49 -0.21 8.40
C LEU A 16 -5.60 -0.34 7.36
N CYS A 17 -5.30 -0.97 6.23
CA CYS A 17 -6.30 -1.30 5.20
C CYS A 17 -7.39 -2.20 5.76
N GLY A 18 -7.00 -3.28 6.44
CA GLY A 18 -7.96 -4.22 7.05
C GLY A 18 -8.83 -3.56 8.11
N MET A 19 -8.27 -2.68 8.91
CA MET A 19 -9.01 -1.92 9.93
C MET A 19 -10.03 -0.97 9.30
N LEU A 20 -9.63 -0.21 8.29
CA LEU A 20 -10.53 0.68 7.56
C LEU A 20 -11.65 -0.11 6.87
N PHE A 21 -11.30 -1.27 6.28
CA PHE A 21 -12.28 -2.19 5.69
C PHE A 21 -13.31 -2.65 6.71
N MET A 22 -12.88 -3.18 7.85
CA MET A 22 -13.78 -3.63 8.91
C MET A 22 -14.68 -2.50 9.41
N HIS A 23 -14.11 -1.31 9.58
CA HIS A 23 -14.86 -0.14 10.05
C HIS A 23 -15.94 0.28 9.05
N GLN A 24 -15.59 0.44 7.76
CA GLN A 24 -16.54 0.90 6.75
C GLN A 24 -17.57 -0.16 6.35
N ALA A 25 -17.18 -1.44 6.32
CA ALA A 25 -18.09 -2.53 6.03
C ALA A 25 -18.98 -2.91 7.23
N GLY A 26 -18.72 -2.39 8.42
CA GLY A 26 -19.46 -2.73 9.64
C GLY A 26 -19.27 -4.20 10.07
N VAL A 27 -18.12 -4.81 9.74
CA VAL A 27 -17.84 -6.22 10.04
C VAL A 27 -16.65 -6.36 11.00
N LYS A 28 -16.62 -7.49 11.71
CA LYS A 28 -15.51 -7.84 12.58
C LYS A 28 -14.86 -9.14 12.08
N LEU A 29 -13.60 -9.05 11.70
CA LEU A 29 -12.80 -10.18 11.22
C LEU A 29 -11.75 -10.58 12.28
N THR A 30 -11.27 -11.83 12.21
CA THR A 30 -10.14 -12.27 13.04
C THR A 30 -8.84 -11.85 12.38
N THR A 31 -8.10 -10.92 12.99
CA THR A 31 -6.83 -10.44 12.44
C THR A 31 -5.68 -11.37 12.80
N VAL A 32 -4.87 -11.73 11.79
CA VAL A 32 -3.69 -12.62 11.94
C VAL A 32 -2.44 -11.83 11.51
N PRO A 33 -1.62 -11.36 12.46
CA PRO A 33 -0.40 -10.62 12.15
C PRO A 33 0.76 -11.56 11.77
N TYR A 34 1.50 -11.17 10.74
CA TYR A 34 2.70 -11.85 10.26
C TYR A 34 3.95 -10.95 10.37
N LYS A 35 5.12 -11.54 10.25
CA LYS A 35 6.40 -10.81 10.15
C LYS A 35 6.70 -10.43 8.69
N GLY A 36 5.82 -9.62 8.07
CA GLY A 36 5.94 -9.18 6.68
C GLY A 36 4.89 -9.76 5.74
N ALA A 37 4.85 -9.24 4.51
CA ALA A 37 3.86 -9.59 3.49
C ALA A 37 4.07 -11.00 2.91
N GLY A 38 5.32 -11.45 2.77
CA GLY A 38 5.64 -12.76 2.17
C GLY A 38 4.98 -13.94 2.90
N PRO A 39 5.19 -14.13 4.21
CA PRO A 39 4.52 -15.18 4.98
C PRO A 39 2.99 -15.06 4.94
N ALA A 40 2.44 -13.85 5.03
CA ALA A 40 1.00 -13.64 4.95
C ALA A 40 0.43 -14.09 3.59
N MET A 41 1.12 -13.79 2.50
CA MET A 41 0.74 -14.21 1.14
C MET A 41 0.82 -15.72 0.97
N ASN A 42 1.86 -16.36 1.52
CA ASN A 42 2.01 -17.81 1.45
C ASN A 42 0.85 -18.52 2.15
N ASP A 43 0.46 -18.05 3.32
CA ASP A 43 -0.64 -18.62 4.08
C ASP A 43 -2.02 -18.34 3.43
N LEU A 44 -2.19 -17.19 2.77
CA LEU A 44 -3.35 -16.92 1.94
C LEU A 44 -3.44 -17.93 0.79
N MET A 45 -2.36 -18.12 0.04
CA MET A 45 -2.31 -19.09 -1.06
C MET A 45 -2.47 -20.53 -0.59
N GLY A 46 -2.06 -20.82 0.64
CA GLY A 46 -2.21 -22.12 1.27
C GLY A 46 -3.58 -22.34 1.93
N GLY A 47 -4.49 -21.34 1.90
CA GLY A 47 -5.81 -21.43 2.52
C GLY A 47 -5.81 -21.42 4.05
N GLN A 48 -4.71 -20.97 4.68
CA GLN A 48 -4.62 -20.86 6.15
C GLN A 48 -5.29 -19.59 6.67
N VAL A 49 -5.45 -18.59 5.82
CA VAL A 49 -6.18 -17.34 6.06
C VAL A 49 -7.05 -17.02 4.86
N ASP A 50 -8.15 -16.28 5.09
CA ASP A 50 -9.19 -16.06 4.09
C ASP A 50 -8.97 -14.78 3.28
N LEU A 51 -8.44 -13.73 3.88
CA LEU A 51 -8.29 -12.40 3.28
C LEU A 51 -6.91 -11.80 3.55
N LEU A 52 -6.45 -10.98 2.62
CA LEU A 52 -5.28 -10.13 2.75
C LEU A 52 -5.50 -8.85 1.95
N CYS A 53 -5.21 -7.69 2.55
CA CYS A 53 -5.04 -6.44 1.83
C CYS A 53 -3.54 -6.17 1.68
N ASP A 54 -3.03 -6.12 0.45
CA ASP A 54 -1.60 -5.91 0.24
C ASP A 54 -1.33 -5.09 -1.04
N GLN A 55 -0.10 -4.64 -1.19
CA GLN A 55 0.35 -3.79 -2.29
C GLN A 55 0.50 -4.57 -3.61
N THR A 56 0.33 -3.89 -4.72
CA THR A 56 0.40 -4.45 -6.08
C THR A 56 1.73 -5.15 -6.37
N THR A 57 2.83 -4.65 -5.83
CA THR A 57 4.17 -5.25 -5.99
C THR A 57 4.24 -6.70 -5.49
N GLN A 58 3.41 -7.08 -4.53
CA GLN A 58 3.31 -8.45 -3.99
C GLN A 58 2.16 -9.23 -4.65
N THR A 59 1.04 -8.56 -4.93
CA THR A 59 -0.18 -9.25 -5.36
C THR A 59 -0.25 -9.50 -6.88
N VAL A 60 0.31 -8.61 -7.72
CA VAL A 60 0.23 -8.75 -9.18
C VAL A 60 0.80 -10.06 -9.71
N PRO A 61 1.94 -10.57 -9.24
CA PRO A 61 2.42 -11.90 -9.66
C PRO A 61 1.42 -13.02 -9.36
N VAL A 62 0.79 -12.98 -8.17
CA VAL A 62 -0.21 -13.97 -7.74
C VAL A 62 -1.51 -13.86 -8.55
N ILE A 63 -1.94 -12.62 -8.84
CA ILE A 63 -3.13 -12.35 -9.66
C ILE A 63 -2.95 -12.88 -11.08
N LYS A 64 -1.77 -12.65 -11.68
CA LYS A 64 -1.46 -13.10 -13.04
C LYS A 64 -1.35 -14.63 -13.15
N ASP A 65 -0.97 -15.31 -12.08
CA ASP A 65 -0.97 -16.79 -12.00
C ASP A 65 -2.41 -17.36 -11.95
N GLY A 66 -3.38 -16.56 -11.55
CA GLY A 66 -4.82 -16.79 -11.76
C GLY A 66 -5.47 -17.93 -10.97
N GLN A 67 -4.71 -18.73 -10.20
CA GLN A 67 -5.20 -20.02 -9.68
C GLN A 67 -5.36 -20.09 -8.16
N ARG A 68 -4.71 -19.20 -7.39
CA ARG A 68 -4.57 -19.39 -5.94
C ARG A 68 -5.24 -18.32 -5.08
N ALA A 69 -5.53 -17.16 -5.63
CA ALA A 69 -6.19 -16.08 -4.90
C ALA A 69 -7.20 -15.35 -5.79
N LYS A 70 -8.36 -15.06 -5.24
CA LYS A 70 -9.39 -14.24 -5.89
C LYS A 70 -9.22 -12.79 -5.50
N VAL A 71 -9.21 -11.89 -6.49
CA VAL A 71 -9.19 -10.46 -6.24
C VAL A 71 -10.62 -9.94 -6.12
N PHE A 72 -10.93 -9.30 -5.01
CA PHE A 72 -12.24 -8.70 -4.77
C PHE A 72 -12.32 -7.24 -5.22
N GLY A 73 -11.21 -6.52 -5.14
CA GLY A 73 -11.19 -5.12 -5.55
C GLY A 73 -9.83 -4.47 -5.29
N VAL A 74 -9.65 -3.27 -5.85
CA VAL A 74 -8.52 -2.41 -5.56
C VAL A 74 -8.92 -1.31 -4.57
N THR A 75 -7.97 -0.89 -3.76
CA THR A 75 -8.18 0.06 -2.65
C THR A 75 -7.99 1.53 -3.07
N THR A 76 -7.73 1.76 -4.34
CA THR A 76 -7.56 3.09 -4.93
C THR A 76 -8.92 3.68 -5.34
N PRO A 77 -9.07 5.02 -5.40
CA PRO A 77 -10.34 5.66 -5.83
C PRO A 77 -10.71 5.39 -7.28
N LYS A 78 -9.73 4.99 -8.10
CA LYS A 78 -9.92 4.62 -9.51
C LYS A 78 -9.31 3.26 -9.76
N ARG A 79 -9.85 2.51 -10.72
CA ARG A 79 -9.27 1.25 -11.18
C ARG A 79 -7.83 1.46 -11.64
N LEU A 80 -7.00 0.44 -11.45
CA LEU A 80 -5.62 0.46 -11.96
C LEU A 80 -5.63 0.17 -13.45
N SER A 81 -4.85 0.92 -14.23
CA SER A 81 -4.72 0.73 -15.67
C SER A 81 -4.18 -0.67 -16.04
N SER A 82 -3.40 -1.25 -15.15
CA SER A 82 -2.85 -2.62 -15.28
C SER A 82 -3.83 -3.73 -14.89
N LEU A 83 -4.95 -3.40 -14.24
CA LEU A 83 -5.99 -4.32 -13.76
C LEU A 83 -7.38 -3.70 -14.03
N PRO A 84 -7.73 -3.39 -15.30
CA PRO A 84 -8.92 -2.61 -15.64
C PRO A 84 -10.23 -3.33 -15.29
N ASP A 85 -10.21 -4.65 -15.24
CA ASP A 85 -11.39 -5.47 -14.94
C ASP A 85 -11.66 -5.59 -13.44
N ILE A 86 -10.70 -5.22 -12.59
CA ILE A 86 -10.86 -5.28 -11.14
C ILE A 86 -11.53 -3.98 -10.65
N PRO A 87 -12.73 -4.06 -10.04
CA PRO A 87 -13.41 -2.88 -9.52
C PRO A 87 -12.69 -2.29 -8.30
N THR A 88 -12.98 -1.03 -8.01
CA THR A 88 -12.55 -0.43 -6.73
C THR A 88 -13.50 -0.86 -5.60
N LEU A 89 -13.03 -0.79 -4.34
CA LEU A 89 -13.91 -1.00 -3.20
C LEU A 89 -14.98 0.12 -3.10
N ASP A 90 -14.68 1.32 -3.57
CA ASP A 90 -15.65 2.41 -3.68
C ASP A 90 -16.80 2.08 -4.65
N GLU A 91 -16.48 1.53 -5.83
CA GLU A 91 -17.48 1.05 -6.81
C GLU A 91 -18.38 -0.04 -6.22
N GLN A 92 -17.84 -0.83 -5.29
CA GLN A 92 -18.55 -1.93 -4.63
C GLN A 92 -19.32 -1.51 -3.37
N GLY A 93 -19.39 -0.21 -3.07
CA GLY A 93 -20.22 0.33 -1.99
C GLY A 93 -19.45 0.86 -0.78
N LEU A 94 -18.14 0.61 -0.65
CA LEU A 94 -17.32 1.21 0.41
C LEU A 94 -16.89 2.63 0.00
N LYS A 95 -17.83 3.57 0.09
CA LYS A 95 -17.65 4.94 -0.39
C LYS A 95 -16.48 5.67 0.27
N GLY A 96 -15.63 6.30 -0.55
CA GLY A 96 -14.45 7.01 -0.09
C GLY A 96 -13.31 6.11 0.40
N PHE A 97 -13.37 4.79 0.13
CA PHE A 97 -12.25 3.90 0.46
C PHE A 97 -11.03 4.26 -0.38
N ASP A 98 -9.99 4.74 0.27
CA ASP A 98 -8.73 5.11 -0.37
C ASP A 98 -7.55 4.72 0.54
N VAL A 99 -6.89 3.62 0.20
CA VAL A 99 -5.65 3.17 0.85
C VAL A 99 -4.61 2.93 -0.22
N LYS A 100 -3.48 3.62 -0.09
CA LYS A 100 -2.35 3.51 -1.02
C LYS A 100 -1.06 3.27 -0.24
N VAL A 101 -0.18 2.50 -0.84
CA VAL A 101 1.21 2.39 -0.41
C VAL A 101 2.04 3.37 -1.23
N TRP A 102 2.95 4.05 -0.58
CA TRP A 102 3.94 4.90 -1.22
C TRP A 102 5.32 4.66 -0.63
N HIS A 103 6.36 4.88 -1.41
CA HIS A 103 7.74 4.68 -1.01
C HIS A 103 8.48 6.00 -1.04
N GLY A 104 9.20 6.31 0.04
CA GLY A 104 10.05 7.47 0.15
C GLY A 104 11.50 7.05 0.45
N MET A 105 12.46 7.81 -0.10
CA MET A 105 13.87 7.62 0.25
C MET A 105 14.24 8.60 1.37
N TYR A 106 14.83 8.07 2.43
CA TYR A 106 15.20 8.83 3.63
C TYR A 106 16.70 8.74 3.88
N ALA A 107 17.24 9.78 4.49
CA ALA A 107 18.61 9.82 4.97
C ALA A 107 18.64 9.97 6.50
N PRO A 108 19.70 9.51 7.20
CA PRO A 108 19.86 9.71 8.64
C PRO A 108 19.80 11.20 9.01
N LYS A 109 19.34 11.49 10.23
CA LYS A 109 19.36 12.86 10.76
C LYS A 109 20.80 13.40 10.77
N GLY A 110 20.98 14.64 10.26
CA GLY A 110 22.27 15.28 10.17
C GLY A 110 23.06 14.99 8.89
N THR A 111 22.49 14.21 7.94
CA THR A 111 23.12 14.09 6.60
C THR A 111 23.26 15.47 5.96
N PRO A 112 24.45 15.84 5.46
CA PRO A 112 24.69 17.13 4.83
C PRO A 112 23.73 17.39 3.66
N LYS A 113 23.29 18.63 3.53
CA LYS A 113 22.30 19.03 2.51
C LYS A 113 22.77 18.71 1.09
N GLU A 114 24.05 18.90 0.80
CA GLU A 114 24.67 18.60 -0.50
C GLU A 114 24.58 17.11 -0.84
N VAL A 115 24.71 16.21 0.15
CA VAL A 115 24.56 14.77 -0.05
C VAL A 115 23.09 14.43 -0.36
N VAL A 116 22.15 14.99 0.40
CA VAL A 116 20.71 14.80 0.15
C VAL A 116 20.34 15.29 -1.25
N MET A 117 20.86 16.43 -1.68
CA MET A 117 20.60 16.99 -3.00
C MET A 117 21.25 16.18 -4.13
N ALA A 118 22.44 15.62 -3.90
CA ALA A 118 23.09 14.72 -4.86
C ALA A 118 22.26 13.43 -5.07
N ILE A 119 21.77 12.81 -3.98
CA ILE A 119 20.89 11.64 -4.04
C ILE A 119 19.58 12.00 -4.76
N ASN A 120 18.98 13.14 -4.44
CA ASN A 120 17.75 13.58 -5.08
C ASN A 120 17.94 13.82 -6.59
N LYS A 121 19.06 14.41 -6.99
CA LYS A 121 19.42 14.58 -8.41
C LYS A 121 19.50 13.22 -9.11
N ALA A 122 20.18 12.24 -8.52
CA ALA A 122 20.29 10.89 -9.06
C ALA A 122 18.90 10.20 -9.16
N LEU A 123 18.06 10.33 -8.15
CA LEU A 123 16.69 9.84 -8.16
C LEU A 123 15.88 10.44 -9.32
N ASN A 124 16.00 11.77 -9.53
CA ASN A 124 15.30 12.46 -10.62
C ASN A 124 15.82 12.07 -12.02
N VAL A 125 17.03 11.58 -12.15
CA VAL A 125 17.51 10.93 -13.39
C VAL A 125 16.87 9.55 -13.54
N ALA A 126 16.90 8.74 -12.48
CA ALA A 126 16.38 7.37 -12.49
C ALA A 126 14.88 7.31 -12.85
N ILE A 127 14.05 8.16 -12.27
CA ILE A 127 12.59 8.15 -12.55
C ILE A 127 12.24 8.60 -13.99
N LYS A 128 13.19 9.13 -14.74
CA LYS A 128 13.04 9.50 -16.17
C LYS A 128 13.51 8.38 -17.10
N ASP A 129 14.27 7.42 -16.60
CA ASP A 129 14.79 6.29 -17.38
C ASP A 129 13.66 5.36 -17.83
N GLU A 130 13.62 4.98 -19.10
CA GLU A 130 12.54 4.18 -19.67
C GLU A 130 12.50 2.75 -19.11
N ASN A 131 13.63 2.16 -18.74
CA ASN A 131 13.66 0.84 -18.12
C ASN A 131 13.07 0.90 -16.70
N VAL A 132 13.36 1.97 -15.95
CA VAL A 132 12.78 2.20 -14.63
C VAL A 132 11.27 2.39 -14.75
N LYS A 133 10.81 3.24 -15.67
CA LYS A 133 9.37 3.44 -15.91
C LYS A 133 8.68 2.13 -16.27
N LYS A 134 9.23 1.37 -17.20
CA LYS A 134 8.70 0.08 -17.59
C LYS A 134 8.61 -0.88 -16.40
N ARG A 135 9.68 -0.98 -15.61
CA ARG A 135 9.71 -1.87 -14.44
C ARG A 135 8.68 -1.50 -13.38
N ILE A 136 8.52 -0.20 -13.10
CA ILE A 136 7.52 0.28 -12.14
C ILE A 136 6.09 0.01 -12.64
N ALA A 137 5.84 0.22 -13.93
CA ALA A 137 4.55 -0.08 -14.55
C ALA A 137 4.22 -1.59 -14.52
N GLU A 138 5.19 -2.47 -14.75
CA GLU A 138 5.03 -3.93 -14.62
C GLU A 138 4.58 -4.36 -13.21
N LEU A 139 4.96 -3.60 -12.18
CA LEU A 139 4.55 -3.79 -10.79
C LEU A 139 3.22 -3.11 -10.47
N SER A 140 2.53 -2.56 -11.47
CA SER A 140 1.27 -1.80 -11.30
C SER A 140 1.41 -0.67 -10.29
N SER A 141 2.53 0.04 -10.37
CA SER A 141 2.88 1.18 -9.53
C SER A 141 3.13 2.41 -10.38
N ASP A 142 2.89 3.58 -9.82
CA ASP A 142 3.10 4.87 -10.48
C ASP A 142 4.38 5.55 -9.96
N LEU A 143 5.08 6.22 -10.84
CA LEU A 143 6.18 7.10 -10.46
C LEU A 143 5.62 8.46 -10.00
N VAL A 144 6.23 9.01 -8.97
CA VAL A 144 5.97 10.39 -8.55
C VAL A 144 6.40 11.35 -9.67
N THR A 145 5.62 12.42 -9.86
CA THR A 145 5.96 13.46 -10.83
C THR A 145 7.22 14.23 -10.39
N PRO A 146 8.07 14.69 -11.35
CA PRO A 146 9.36 15.31 -11.01
C PRO A 146 9.27 16.55 -10.10
N ASP A 147 8.19 17.32 -10.20
CA ASP A 147 7.91 18.47 -9.34
C ASP A 147 7.70 18.07 -7.87
N LYS A 148 7.18 16.87 -7.62
CA LYS A 148 6.98 16.30 -6.27
C LYS A 148 8.14 15.45 -5.80
N ALA A 149 9.01 14.97 -6.70
CA ALA A 149 10.18 14.16 -6.39
C ALA A 149 11.31 15.00 -5.79
N THR A 150 11.03 15.72 -4.73
CA THR A 150 11.93 16.61 -4.01
C THR A 150 11.92 16.31 -2.51
N PRO A 151 12.97 16.67 -1.75
CA PRO A 151 12.98 16.51 -0.29
C PRO A 151 11.79 17.21 0.38
N GLU A 152 11.41 18.39 -0.10
CA GLU A 152 10.28 19.15 0.43
C GLU A 152 8.93 18.51 0.04
N GLY A 153 8.80 18.03 -1.20
CA GLY A 153 7.61 17.28 -1.66
C GLY A 153 7.36 16.04 -0.80
N LEU A 154 8.42 15.27 -0.50
CA LEU A 154 8.29 14.11 0.39
C LEU A 154 7.92 14.52 1.82
N ARG A 155 8.50 15.60 2.35
CA ARG A 155 8.18 16.10 3.69
C ARG A 155 6.71 16.50 3.80
N THR A 156 6.22 17.27 2.85
CA THR A 156 4.81 17.72 2.80
C THR A 156 3.86 16.53 2.69
N HIS A 157 4.19 15.57 1.82
CA HIS A 157 3.41 14.35 1.67
C HIS A 157 3.36 13.53 2.98
N LEU A 158 4.52 13.30 3.60
CA LEU A 158 4.60 12.58 4.88
C LEU A 158 3.76 13.24 5.97
N GLN A 159 3.83 14.56 6.11
CA GLN A 159 3.04 15.31 7.10
C GLN A 159 1.54 15.16 6.85
N ALA A 160 1.10 15.22 5.60
CA ALA A 160 -0.29 15.03 5.22
C ALA A 160 -0.77 13.61 5.53
N GLU A 161 0.02 12.59 5.20
CA GLU A 161 -0.31 11.19 5.48
C GLU A 161 -0.36 10.90 7.00
N VAL A 162 0.59 11.43 7.78
CA VAL A 162 0.56 11.30 9.24
C VAL A 162 -0.73 11.90 9.81
N ALA A 163 -1.10 13.11 9.39
CA ALA A 163 -2.32 13.78 9.86
C ALA A 163 -3.61 13.04 9.43
N ARG A 164 -3.60 12.43 8.24
CA ARG A 164 -4.70 11.62 7.72
C ARG A 164 -4.88 10.34 8.54
N TRP A 165 -3.80 9.57 8.69
CA TRP A 165 -3.85 8.27 9.37
C TRP A 165 -4.07 8.39 10.87
N ASP A 166 -3.59 9.45 11.52
CA ASP A 166 -3.88 9.72 12.93
C ASP A 166 -5.41 9.74 13.21
N LYS A 167 -6.18 10.38 12.32
CA LYS A 167 -7.65 10.41 12.43
C LYS A 167 -8.27 9.03 12.24
N VAL A 168 -7.81 8.26 11.26
CA VAL A 168 -8.33 6.91 10.96
C VAL A 168 -8.03 5.96 12.11
N ILE A 169 -6.80 5.96 12.62
CA ILE A 169 -6.34 5.08 13.71
C ILE A 169 -7.14 5.38 14.99
N LYS A 170 -7.30 6.68 15.34
CA LYS A 170 -8.10 7.10 16.50
C LYS A 170 -9.56 6.68 16.37
N ALA A 171 -10.16 6.87 15.19
CA ALA A 171 -11.55 6.47 14.96
C ALA A 171 -11.74 4.95 15.04
N ALA A 172 -10.74 4.16 14.66
CA ALA A 172 -10.74 2.70 14.76
C ALA A 172 -10.42 2.17 16.18
N GLY A 173 -10.09 3.05 17.13
CA GLY A 173 -9.81 2.68 18.54
C GLY A 173 -8.54 1.84 18.71
N VAL A 174 -7.56 2.01 17.82
CA VAL A 174 -6.30 1.23 17.85
C VAL A 174 -5.16 2.13 18.35
N SER A 175 -4.43 1.63 19.35
CA SER A 175 -3.14 2.18 19.76
C SER A 175 -2.01 1.26 19.29
N ALA A 176 -0.89 1.83 18.92
CA ALA A 176 0.36 1.10 18.71
C ALA A 176 1.04 0.91 20.08
N GLU A 177 0.50 0.00 20.90
CA GLU A 177 1.21 -0.52 22.08
C GLU A 177 1.84 -1.85 21.76
#